data_745c986b9addc8c8c1746a2a7ea9de55
#
_entry.id   745c986b9addc8c8c1746a2a7ea9de55
#
_cell.length_a   1.000
_cell.length_b   1.000
_cell.length_c   1.000
_cell.angle_alpha   90.00
_cell.angle_beta   90.00
_cell.angle_gamma   90.00
#
_symmetry.space_group_name_H-M   'P 1'
#
loop_
_entity.id
_entity.type
_entity.pdbx_description
1 polymer ?
#
loop_
_entity_poly.entity_id
_entity_poly.type
_entity_poly.pdbx_seq_one_letter_code
_entity_poly.pdbx_strand_id
1 'polypeptide(L)'
;ISEIWFDMGSLSGQQSKELYDLVNRLQPQCMVSGRLGNDRGDFAVMADNAYPDYKIGVPWQTPASFFDETWSYRSWQERGSLDKKIDEKLRSLVKVVSRGGNFLLNIGPRGDGSVVEFERDALLAMGKWMKRYGEAIYNTTANPFDHAVEWGDITCKGNNLYLFVEKVPTNREIVLNGLIGKAKKASLLADEKVLNLKQDGQSVSVNIPGDVKPDRGMIVVKLEFAGTFRVVPDQVLETGELSAVNAIPVYAYSSMDYYSSFRSTVGFSWHFKKLGKKITPTIIYTTGDQGKELRLVVDGKEQVTTLTGGEVQQLNNHPEGITWGKVYIHEPQADRFNGNIGGIKEEINVNAEGWRSWDDFRAGKALNVPMREKQSIHVLHKFTSDREQDVLVELGVADGVQVALNGENVLLRTYVGGIPRTNEVIKLHLKKGDNQLVVKLHNRYGTEVTYLMNTNVKQAMYRLRLKPMKLYSGEIHDCNLEMAHPANNNSDMGLRDIRVELE
;
A
#
# COMPACT_ATOMS: atom_id res chain seq x y z
N ILE A 1 3.36 31.86 0.52
CA ILE A 1 3.99 30.61 0.04
C ILE A 1 3.00 29.50 0.25
N SER A 2 2.77 28.68 -0.79
CA SER A 2 1.80 27.58 -0.71
C SER A 2 2.44 26.27 -0.21
N GLU A 3 3.72 26.11 -0.50
CA GLU A 3 4.48 24.90 -0.16
C GLU A 3 5.93 25.26 0.15
N ILE A 4 6.52 24.62 1.16
CA ILE A 4 7.95 24.66 1.41
C ILE A 4 8.52 23.25 1.29
N TRP A 5 9.57 23.12 0.49
CA TRP A 5 10.17 21.84 0.14
C TRP A 5 11.56 21.72 0.75
N PHE A 6 11.65 20.91 1.81
CA PHE A 6 12.93 20.57 2.43
C PHE A 6 13.60 19.47 1.62
N ASP A 7 14.91 19.49 1.56
CA ASP A 7 15.72 18.46 0.89
C ASP A 7 17.06 18.26 1.58
N MET A 8 17.61 17.07 1.45
CA MET A 8 18.96 16.68 1.87
C MET A 8 19.34 17.15 3.29
N GLY A 9 18.95 16.39 4.28
CA GLY A 9 19.35 16.68 5.66
C GLY A 9 19.13 15.49 6.58
N SER A 10 19.88 15.48 7.67
CA SER A 10 19.68 14.57 8.78
C SER A 10 19.37 15.39 10.02
N LEU A 11 18.10 15.67 10.21
CA LEU A 11 17.62 16.43 11.37
C LEU A 11 17.26 15.47 12.52
N SER A 12 17.45 15.93 13.76
CA SER A 12 16.83 15.25 14.90
C SER A 12 15.31 15.46 14.91
N GLY A 13 14.57 14.60 15.60
CA GLY A 13 13.12 14.75 15.73
C GLY A 13 12.71 16.11 16.32
N GLN A 14 13.51 16.66 17.23
CA GLN A 14 13.29 17.97 17.80
C GLN A 14 13.47 19.10 16.76
N GLN A 15 14.53 19.04 15.95
CA GLN A 15 14.78 20.03 14.89
C GLN A 15 13.68 20.00 13.82
N SER A 16 13.25 18.80 13.38
CA SER A 16 12.13 18.69 12.44
C SER A 16 10.85 19.29 13.02
N LYS A 17 10.58 19.05 14.32
CA LYS A 17 9.43 19.63 15.00
C LYS A 17 9.51 21.16 15.04
N GLU A 18 10.65 21.73 15.42
CA GLU A 18 10.84 23.18 15.49
C GLU A 18 10.65 23.88 14.14
N LEU A 19 11.18 23.29 13.06
CA LEU A 19 11.00 23.80 11.71
C LEU A 19 9.55 23.69 11.24
N TYR A 20 8.90 22.58 11.48
CA TYR A 20 7.48 22.39 11.14
C TYR A 20 6.60 23.41 11.88
N ASP A 21 6.79 23.56 13.18
CA ASP A 21 6.05 24.51 14.02
C ASP A 21 6.31 25.96 13.58
N LEU A 22 7.55 26.28 13.17
CA LEU A 22 7.93 27.61 12.68
C LEU A 22 7.16 27.95 11.40
N VAL A 23 7.12 27.05 10.42
CA VAL A 23 6.39 27.25 9.16
C VAL A 23 4.90 27.47 9.44
N ASN A 24 4.30 26.58 10.22
CA ASN A 24 2.86 26.66 10.54
C ASN A 24 2.49 27.90 11.34
N ARG A 25 3.39 28.39 12.21
CA ARG A 25 3.17 29.63 12.96
C ARG A 25 3.21 30.86 12.07
N LEU A 26 4.12 30.89 11.09
CA LEU A 26 4.31 32.04 10.22
C LEU A 26 3.36 32.02 9.02
N GLN A 27 3.06 30.86 8.49
CA GLN A 27 2.19 30.66 7.33
C GLN A 27 1.34 29.38 7.52
N PRO A 28 0.22 29.44 8.25
CA PRO A 28 -0.59 28.27 8.58
C PRO A 28 -1.13 27.46 7.38
N GLN A 29 -1.23 28.12 6.22
CA GLN A 29 -1.69 27.47 4.97
C GLN A 29 -0.54 26.87 4.14
N CYS A 30 0.72 27.05 4.56
CA CYS A 30 1.87 26.52 3.83
C CYS A 30 2.05 25.05 4.12
N MET A 31 2.03 24.23 3.08
CA MET A 31 2.28 22.79 3.19
C MET A 31 3.79 22.52 3.30
N VAL A 32 4.14 21.60 4.17
CA VAL A 32 5.53 21.20 4.42
C VAL A 32 5.79 19.83 3.81
N SER A 33 6.84 19.72 3.01
CA SER A 33 7.21 18.44 2.39
C SER A 33 7.71 17.43 3.43
N GLY A 34 7.39 16.15 3.22
CA GLY A 34 7.80 15.07 4.09
C GLY A 34 9.33 14.85 4.15
N ARG A 35 10.12 15.41 3.23
CA ARG A 35 11.60 15.38 3.30
C ARG A 35 12.19 16.22 4.44
N LEU A 36 11.36 16.91 5.21
CA LEU A 36 11.76 17.45 6.50
C LEU A 36 12.23 16.33 7.46
N GLY A 37 11.73 15.12 7.26
CA GLY A 37 12.11 13.91 8.01
C GLY A 37 11.39 13.76 9.35
N ASN A 38 11.69 12.67 10.04
CA ASN A 38 11.11 12.29 11.34
C ASN A 38 9.58 12.27 11.35
N ASP A 39 8.97 11.81 10.24
CA ASP A 39 7.52 11.75 10.02
C ASP A 39 6.80 13.11 10.22
N ARG A 40 7.52 14.21 9.96
CA ARG A 40 6.98 15.55 9.94
C ARG A 40 6.75 16.00 8.51
N GLY A 41 5.58 16.51 8.22
CA GLY A 41 5.19 17.00 6.91
C GLY A 41 3.73 16.80 6.64
N ASP A 42 3.21 17.48 5.63
CA ASP A 42 1.79 17.44 5.25
C ASP A 42 1.53 16.49 4.08
N PHE A 43 2.60 16.08 3.38
CA PHE A 43 2.52 15.11 2.27
C PHE A 43 3.81 14.29 2.14
N ALA A 44 3.68 13.07 1.66
CA ALA A 44 4.81 12.20 1.39
C ALA A 44 5.57 12.63 0.14
N VAL A 45 6.89 12.48 0.15
CA VAL A 45 7.72 12.67 -1.02
C VAL A 45 8.35 11.35 -1.40
N MET A 46 8.13 10.95 -2.64
CA MET A 46 8.68 9.70 -3.16
C MET A 46 10.21 9.81 -3.36
N ALA A 47 10.87 8.67 -3.57
CA ALA A 47 12.24 8.67 -4.04
C ALA A 47 12.33 9.33 -5.42
N ASP A 48 13.53 9.84 -5.73
CA ASP A 48 13.79 10.58 -6.96
C ASP A 48 13.47 9.75 -8.22
N ASN A 49 12.76 10.34 -9.17
CA ASN A 49 12.34 9.74 -10.43
C ASN A 49 11.46 8.48 -10.27
N ALA A 50 10.78 8.36 -9.16
CA ALA A 50 10.08 7.14 -8.85
C ALA A 50 8.69 7.40 -8.24
N TYR A 51 7.78 6.45 -8.39
CA TYR A 51 6.40 6.52 -7.87
C TYR A 51 5.90 5.12 -7.51
N PRO A 52 4.87 5.02 -6.65
CA PRO A 52 4.34 3.71 -6.21
C PRO A 52 3.74 2.91 -7.38
N ASP A 53 3.75 1.59 -7.24
CA ASP A 53 3.18 0.69 -8.24
C ASP A 53 1.67 0.87 -8.39
N TYR A 54 1.00 1.29 -7.31
CA TYR A 54 -0.41 1.61 -7.29
C TYR A 54 -0.73 2.76 -6.32
N LYS A 55 -2.02 3.16 -6.22
CA LYS A 55 -2.48 4.25 -5.34
C LYS A 55 -2.13 3.99 -3.88
N ILE A 56 -1.87 5.06 -3.15
CA ILE A 56 -1.67 5.06 -1.70
C ILE A 56 -2.63 6.04 -1.05
N GLY A 57 -3.03 5.75 0.19
CA GLY A 57 -4.06 6.48 0.91
C GLY A 57 -3.62 7.81 1.55
N VAL A 58 -2.44 8.33 1.22
CA VAL A 58 -1.91 9.59 1.76
C VAL A 58 -1.61 10.58 0.64
N PRO A 59 -1.67 11.89 0.87
CA PRO A 59 -1.19 12.89 -0.09
C PRO A 59 0.30 12.68 -0.38
N TRP A 60 0.71 12.73 -1.63
CA TRP A 60 2.10 12.51 -2.01
C TRP A 60 2.51 13.23 -3.28
N GLN A 61 3.80 13.45 -3.40
CA GLN A 61 4.44 14.07 -4.55
C GLN A 61 5.65 13.23 -4.98
N THR A 62 5.91 13.17 -6.29
CA THR A 62 7.15 12.61 -6.80
C THR A 62 7.98 13.69 -7.48
N PRO A 63 9.23 13.91 -7.05
CA PRO A 63 10.20 14.69 -7.79
C PRO A 63 10.76 13.86 -8.93
N ALA A 64 10.73 14.41 -10.14
CA ALA A 64 11.28 13.80 -11.35
C ALA A 64 12.12 14.80 -12.12
N SER A 65 13.19 14.33 -12.72
CA SER A 65 14.02 15.10 -13.64
C SER A 65 13.79 14.62 -15.09
N PHE A 66 14.18 15.43 -16.07
CA PHE A 66 14.18 14.98 -17.46
C PHE A 66 15.15 13.83 -17.70
N PHE A 67 16.27 13.80 -16.96
CA PHE A 67 17.32 12.79 -17.08
C PHE A 67 17.67 12.26 -15.70
N ASP A 68 17.71 10.95 -15.54
CA ASP A 68 17.90 10.28 -14.24
C ASP A 68 19.25 10.60 -13.58
N GLU A 69 20.23 10.96 -14.39
CA GLU A 69 21.61 11.23 -13.91
C GLU A 69 21.79 12.63 -13.33
N THR A 70 20.82 13.53 -13.46
CA THR A 70 21.06 14.94 -13.08
C THR A 70 19.79 15.71 -12.74
N TRP A 71 19.93 16.59 -11.74
CA TRP A 71 18.95 17.61 -11.34
C TRP A 71 19.31 19.01 -11.83
N SER A 72 20.48 19.19 -12.47
CA SER A 72 20.99 20.46 -12.95
C SER A 72 21.54 20.35 -14.37
N TYR A 73 21.83 21.50 -14.99
CA TYR A 73 22.42 21.57 -16.32
C TYR A 73 23.78 20.86 -16.37
N ARG A 74 23.95 20.07 -17.44
CA ARG A 74 25.25 19.50 -17.84
C ARG A 74 25.45 19.65 -19.33
N SER A 75 26.56 20.27 -19.73
CA SER A 75 26.88 20.52 -21.15
C SER A 75 27.03 19.23 -21.97
N TRP A 76 27.47 18.16 -21.33
CA TRP A 76 27.71 16.82 -21.92
C TRP A 76 26.50 15.87 -21.83
N GLN A 77 25.35 16.34 -21.32
CA GLN A 77 24.16 15.48 -21.20
C GLN A 77 23.70 14.96 -22.57
N GLU A 78 23.67 13.66 -22.73
CA GLU A 78 23.03 13.01 -23.88
C GLU A 78 21.50 13.11 -23.72
N ARG A 79 20.84 13.72 -24.72
CA ARG A 79 19.40 14.04 -24.62
C ARG A 79 18.51 13.06 -25.39
N GLY A 80 19.07 12.34 -26.37
CA GLY A 80 18.33 11.36 -27.16
C GLY A 80 17.17 11.96 -27.98
N SER A 81 16.09 11.21 -28.13
CA SER A 81 14.91 11.63 -28.90
C SER A 81 13.97 12.49 -28.06
N LEU A 82 13.71 13.70 -28.54
CA LEU A 82 12.76 14.63 -27.91
C LEU A 82 11.36 14.00 -27.77
N ASP A 83 10.83 13.39 -28.84
CA ASP A 83 9.49 12.79 -28.82
C ASP A 83 9.37 11.64 -27.80
N LYS A 84 10.38 10.76 -27.73
CA LYS A 84 10.39 9.68 -26.73
C LYS A 84 10.41 10.23 -25.30
N LYS A 85 11.17 11.30 -25.05
CA LYS A 85 11.25 11.94 -23.74
C LYS A 85 9.94 12.63 -23.36
N ILE A 86 9.27 13.28 -24.29
CA ILE A 86 7.93 13.86 -24.08
C ILE A 86 6.94 12.74 -23.69
N ASP A 87 6.90 11.66 -24.46
CA ASP A 87 5.99 10.55 -24.24
C ASP A 87 6.25 9.88 -22.87
N GLU A 88 7.53 9.72 -22.50
CA GLU A 88 7.94 9.20 -21.19
C GLU A 88 7.41 10.08 -20.04
N LYS A 89 7.61 11.39 -20.09
CA LYS A 89 7.20 12.30 -19.01
C LYS A 89 5.68 12.47 -18.95
N LEU A 90 4.98 12.44 -20.07
CA LEU A 90 3.51 12.43 -20.09
C LEU A 90 2.94 11.15 -19.47
N ARG A 91 3.52 9.97 -19.78
CA ARG A 91 3.12 8.72 -19.10
C ARG A 91 3.39 8.77 -17.61
N SER A 92 4.53 9.30 -17.20
CA SER A 92 4.84 9.48 -15.78
C SER A 92 3.82 10.40 -15.09
N LEU A 93 3.48 11.52 -15.71
CA LEU A 93 2.43 12.43 -15.22
C LEU A 93 1.09 11.70 -15.02
N VAL A 94 0.63 10.98 -16.05
CA VAL A 94 -0.64 10.22 -15.98
C VAL A 94 -0.59 9.17 -14.87
N LYS A 95 0.48 8.40 -14.77
CA LYS A 95 0.66 7.38 -13.73
C LYS A 95 0.68 7.98 -12.32
N VAL A 96 1.35 9.10 -12.15
CA VAL A 96 1.38 9.79 -10.84
C VAL A 96 -0.01 10.26 -10.45
N VAL A 97 -0.71 10.95 -11.34
CA VAL A 97 -2.03 11.50 -11.04
C VAL A 97 -3.09 10.41 -10.87
N SER A 98 -3.05 9.35 -11.69
CA SER A 98 -3.97 8.20 -11.56
C SER A 98 -3.81 7.44 -10.24
N ARG A 99 -2.66 7.58 -9.58
CA ARG A 99 -2.36 7.01 -8.27
C ARG A 99 -2.54 7.98 -7.10
N GLY A 100 -3.07 9.18 -7.39
CA GLY A 100 -3.39 10.20 -6.39
C GLY A 100 -2.22 11.10 -5.98
N GLY A 101 -1.14 11.13 -6.78
CA GLY A 101 0.05 11.94 -6.52
C GLY A 101 0.10 13.24 -7.30
N ASN A 102 1.07 14.07 -6.95
CA ASN A 102 1.46 15.28 -7.67
C ASN A 102 2.82 15.07 -8.33
N PHE A 103 2.95 15.51 -9.55
CA PHE A 103 4.15 15.35 -10.36
C PHE A 103 4.98 16.65 -10.36
N LEU A 104 6.14 16.64 -9.73
CA LEU A 104 7.11 17.74 -9.73
C LEU A 104 8.19 17.45 -10.76
N LEU A 105 8.11 18.07 -11.94
CA LEU A 105 9.08 17.89 -13.01
C LEU A 105 10.15 18.97 -12.98
N ASN A 106 11.38 18.57 -12.69
CA ASN A 106 12.56 19.44 -12.65
C ASN A 106 13.18 19.62 -14.04
N ILE A 107 13.64 20.82 -14.31
CA ILE A 107 14.48 21.17 -15.45
C ILE A 107 15.89 21.55 -15.00
N GLY A 108 16.87 21.45 -15.91
CA GLY A 108 18.26 21.86 -15.64
C GLY A 108 18.63 23.18 -16.33
N PRO A 109 18.30 24.36 -15.78
CA PRO A 109 18.64 25.63 -16.39
C PRO A 109 20.15 25.87 -16.45
N ARG A 110 20.62 26.59 -17.46
CA ARG A 110 22.02 27.01 -17.57
C ARG A 110 22.38 28.03 -16.46
N GLY A 111 23.67 28.30 -16.28
CA GLY A 111 24.15 29.21 -15.25
C GLY A 111 23.66 30.67 -15.40
N ASP A 112 23.21 31.05 -16.58
CA ASP A 112 22.57 32.36 -16.84
C ASP A 112 21.06 32.36 -16.63
N GLY A 113 20.48 31.21 -16.17
CA GLY A 113 19.05 31.01 -15.94
C GLY A 113 18.26 30.64 -17.19
N SER A 114 18.87 30.53 -18.36
CA SER A 114 18.17 30.12 -19.59
C SER A 114 17.81 28.62 -19.56
N VAL A 115 16.64 28.30 -20.10
CA VAL A 115 16.20 26.92 -20.25
C VAL A 115 16.81 26.30 -21.51
N VAL A 116 17.32 25.08 -21.39
CA VAL A 116 17.85 24.33 -22.53
C VAL A 116 16.77 24.09 -23.57
N GLU A 117 17.08 24.26 -24.84
CA GLU A 117 16.12 24.19 -25.97
C GLU A 117 15.35 22.87 -25.97
N PHE A 118 16.04 21.75 -25.71
CA PHE A 118 15.41 20.42 -25.62
C PHE A 118 14.33 20.37 -24.55
N GLU A 119 14.62 20.86 -23.34
CA GLU A 119 13.68 20.87 -22.21
C GLU A 119 12.54 21.86 -22.46
N ARG A 120 12.87 23.06 -22.99
CA ARG A 120 11.85 24.06 -23.41
C ARG A 120 10.87 23.46 -24.41
N ASP A 121 11.36 22.79 -25.44
CA ASP A 121 10.53 22.24 -26.51
C ASP A 121 9.71 21.07 -26.00
N ALA A 122 10.26 20.24 -25.07
CA ALA A 122 9.52 19.20 -24.37
C ALA A 122 8.38 19.79 -23.53
N LEU A 123 8.65 20.81 -22.72
CA LEU A 123 7.63 21.48 -21.90
C LEU A 123 6.53 22.13 -22.75
N LEU A 124 6.88 22.74 -23.90
CA LEU A 124 5.91 23.32 -24.82
C LEU A 124 5.02 22.23 -25.45
N ALA A 125 5.58 21.08 -25.79
CA ALA A 125 4.82 19.95 -26.31
C ALA A 125 3.90 19.34 -25.25
N MET A 126 4.40 19.16 -24.03
CA MET A 126 3.57 18.73 -22.89
C MET A 126 2.46 19.76 -22.60
N GLY A 127 2.74 21.05 -22.69
CA GLY A 127 1.76 22.12 -22.53
C GLY A 127 0.65 22.09 -23.60
N LYS A 128 0.98 21.73 -24.84
CA LYS A 128 -0.03 21.51 -25.92
C LYS A 128 -0.91 20.31 -25.60
N TRP A 129 -0.33 19.22 -25.12
CA TRP A 129 -1.06 18.03 -24.69
C TRP A 129 -1.98 18.35 -23.49
N MET A 130 -1.47 19.07 -22.49
CA MET A 130 -2.24 19.52 -21.32
C MET A 130 -3.42 20.45 -21.67
N LYS A 131 -3.28 21.28 -22.69
CA LYS A 131 -4.41 22.11 -23.19
C LYS A 131 -5.56 21.26 -23.73
N ARG A 132 -5.26 20.07 -24.28
CA ARG A 132 -6.26 19.15 -24.85
C ARG A 132 -6.84 18.22 -23.82
N TYR A 133 -6.01 17.72 -22.89
CA TYR A 133 -6.36 16.62 -21.97
C TYR A 133 -6.34 17.03 -20.47
N GLY A 134 -6.06 18.27 -20.15
CA GLY A 134 -5.91 18.74 -18.78
C GLY A 134 -7.16 18.55 -17.91
N GLU A 135 -8.35 18.44 -18.51
CA GLU A 135 -9.58 18.09 -17.78
C GLU A 135 -9.43 16.75 -17.05
N ALA A 136 -8.72 15.79 -17.67
CA ALA A 136 -8.46 14.47 -17.10
C ALA A 136 -7.29 14.43 -16.10
N ILE A 137 -6.60 15.55 -15.89
CA ILE A 137 -5.43 15.67 -15.02
C ILE A 137 -5.73 16.60 -13.83
N TYR A 138 -6.21 17.83 -14.11
CA TYR A 138 -6.39 18.85 -13.07
C TYR A 138 -7.62 18.59 -12.20
N ASN A 139 -7.42 18.65 -10.88
CA ASN A 139 -8.48 18.47 -9.88
C ASN A 139 -9.17 17.09 -10.00
N THR A 140 -8.44 16.08 -10.38
CA THR A 140 -8.87 14.69 -10.38
C THR A 140 -8.45 13.98 -9.11
N THR A 141 -9.11 12.90 -8.80
CA THR A 141 -8.73 11.93 -7.77
C THR A 141 -8.13 10.68 -8.43
N ALA A 142 -7.49 9.85 -7.63
CA ALA A 142 -6.93 8.57 -8.07
C ALA A 142 -7.97 7.65 -8.71
N ASN A 143 -7.48 6.63 -9.41
CA ASN A 143 -8.28 5.50 -9.87
C ASN A 143 -9.18 5.00 -8.73
N PRO A 144 -10.51 4.96 -8.91
CA PRO A 144 -11.43 4.53 -7.85
C PRO A 144 -11.44 3.01 -7.61
N PHE A 145 -10.92 2.20 -8.54
CA PHE A 145 -10.83 0.75 -8.37
C PHE A 145 -9.72 0.38 -7.37
N ASP A 146 -9.80 -0.79 -6.76
CA ASP A 146 -8.80 -1.30 -5.83
C ASP A 146 -7.60 -1.94 -6.55
N HIS A 147 -7.75 -2.22 -7.84
CA HIS A 147 -6.72 -2.79 -8.71
C HIS A 147 -6.33 -1.85 -9.86
N ALA A 148 -5.11 -2.03 -10.35
CA ALA A 148 -4.66 -1.41 -11.59
C ALA A 148 -5.27 -2.11 -12.81
N VAL A 149 -5.49 -1.37 -13.87
CA VAL A 149 -5.96 -1.93 -15.14
C VAL A 149 -4.77 -2.22 -16.07
N GLU A 150 -4.84 -3.31 -16.85
CA GLU A 150 -3.72 -3.73 -17.69
C GLU A 150 -3.54 -2.86 -18.97
N TRP A 151 -4.60 -2.19 -19.39
CA TRP A 151 -4.61 -1.42 -20.63
C TRP A 151 -4.19 0.04 -20.45
N GLY A 152 -3.97 0.52 -19.21
CA GLY A 152 -3.56 1.90 -18.98
C GLY A 152 -3.81 2.40 -17.57
N ASP A 153 -4.36 3.62 -17.47
CA ASP A 153 -4.59 4.31 -16.20
C ASP A 153 -5.96 4.99 -16.17
N ILE A 154 -6.46 5.29 -14.97
CA ILE A 154 -7.77 5.92 -14.78
C ILE A 154 -7.61 7.09 -13.78
N THR A 155 -8.24 8.23 -14.09
CA THR A 155 -8.50 9.28 -13.11
C THR A 155 -10.01 9.52 -12.97
N CYS A 156 -10.41 10.13 -11.86
CA CYS A 156 -11.82 10.39 -11.56
C CYS A 156 -12.04 11.87 -11.21
N LYS A 157 -13.14 12.44 -11.70
CA LYS A 157 -13.56 13.80 -11.35
C LYS A 157 -15.09 13.92 -11.33
N GLY A 158 -15.64 14.08 -10.13
CA GLY A 158 -17.09 14.10 -9.97
C GLY A 158 -17.73 12.81 -10.49
N ASN A 159 -18.64 12.94 -11.45
CA ASN A 159 -19.34 11.80 -12.06
C ASN A 159 -18.68 11.28 -13.35
N ASN A 160 -17.40 11.57 -13.55
CA ASN A 160 -16.67 11.20 -14.76
C ASN A 160 -15.44 10.35 -14.42
N LEU A 161 -15.22 9.32 -15.23
CA LEU A 161 -13.94 8.61 -15.32
C LEU A 161 -13.22 9.03 -16.57
N TYR A 162 -11.90 9.21 -16.46
CA TYR A 162 -11.03 9.45 -17.61
C TYR A 162 -10.10 8.26 -17.78
N LEU A 163 -10.22 7.59 -18.92
CA LEU A 163 -9.50 6.36 -19.20
C LEU A 163 -8.33 6.69 -20.15
N PHE A 164 -7.11 6.52 -19.68
CA PHE A 164 -5.89 6.69 -20.47
C PHE A 164 -5.47 5.32 -21.01
N VAL A 165 -5.85 5.04 -22.25
CA VAL A 165 -5.61 3.75 -22.90
C VAL A 165 -4.26 3.76 -23.60
N GLU A 166 -3.26 3.09 -23.01
CA GLU A 166 -1.92 2.90 -23.58
C GLU A 166 -1.86 1.65 -24.46
N LYS A 167 -2.51 0.58 -24.01
CA LYS A 167 -2.57 -0.71 -24.71
C LYS A 167 -4.00 -1.00 -25.11
N VAL A 168 -4.33 -0.73 -26.36
CA VAL A 168 -5.67 -1.07 -26.88
C VAL A 168 -5.81 -2.58 -26.96
N PRO A 169 -6.79 -3.21 -26.26
CA PRO A 169 -7.04 -4.65 -26.37
C PRO A 169 -7.28 -5.09 -27.81
N THR A 170 -6.98 -6.34 -28.12
CA THR A 170 -7.10 -6.88 -29.50
C THR A 170 -8.54 -6.77 -30.03
N ASN A 171 -9.54 -7.00 -29.18
CA ASN A 171 -10.96 -6.83 -29.50
C ASN A 171 -11.42 -5.36 -29.48
N ARG A 172 -10.51 -4.44 -29.14
CA ARG A 172 -10.74 -3.00 -29.04
C ARG A 172 -11.82 -2.59 -28.03
N GLU A 173 -12.13 -3.44 -27.08
CA GLU A 173 -13.14 -3.22 -26.05
C GLU A 173 -12.46 -3.02 -24.69
N ILE A 174 -12.71 -1.86 -24.09
CA ILE A 174 -12.32 -1.56 -22.70
C ILE A 174 -13.48 -1.96 -21.80
N VAL A 175 -13.24 -2.86 -20.86
CA VAL A 175 -14.25 -3.35 -19.93
C VAL A 175 -13.88 -2.90 -18.51
N LEU A 176 -14.87 -2.33 -17.82
CA LEU A 176 -14.80 -1.95 -16.40
C LEU A 176 -15.89 -2.69 -15.64
N ASN A 177 -15.51 -3.52 -14.70
CA ASN A 177 -16.42 -4.30 -13.86
C ASN A 177 -16.59 -3.66 -12.48
N GLY A 178 -17.69 -4.00 -11.80
CA GLY A 178 -17.95 -3.51 -10.44
C GLY A 178 -18.41 -2.05 -10.37
N LEU A 179 -19.01 -1.50 -11.45
CA LEU A 179 -19.53 -0.14 -11.46
C LEU A 179 -21.02 -0.11 -11.11
N ILE A 180 -21.36 0.53 -10.01
CA ILE A 180 -22.74 0.83 -9.59
C ILE A 180 -23.05 2.27 -9.99
N GLY A 181 -23.98 2.45 -10.88
CA GLY A 181 -24.38 3.75 -11.44
C GLY A 181 -24.76 3.59 -12.90
N LYS A 182 -25.43 4.59 -13.46
CA LYS A 182 -25.86 4.55 -14.87
C LYS A 182 -24.84 5.27 -15.74
N ALA A 183 -24.10 4.52 -16.54
CA ALA A 183 -23.23 5.09 -17.58
C ALA A 183 -24.11 5.81 -18.63
N LYS A 184 -23.73 7.03 -18.99
CA LYS A 184 -24.52 7.92 -19.84
C LYS A 184 -23.89 8.08 -21.23
N LYS A 185 -22.60 8.32 -21.27
CA LYS A 185 -21.88 8.64 -22.51
C LYS A 185 -20.41 8.25 -22.38
N ALA A 186 -19.84 7.73 -23.44
CA ALA A 186 -18.39 7.62 -23.62
C ALA A 186 -17.99 8.43 -24.85
N SER A 187 -16.91 9.20 -24.76
CA SER A 187 -16.39 9.99 -25.88
C SER A 187 -14.86 10.11 -25.80
N LEU A 188 -14.22 10.33 -26.93
CA LEU A 188 -12.82 10.75 -26.96
C LEU A 188 -12.73 12.16 -26.37
N LEU A 189 -11.76 12.38 -25.46
CA LEU A 189 -11.62 13.70 -24.81
C LEU A 189 -11.07 14.77 -25.79
N ALA A 190 -10.34 14.35 -26.82
CA ALA A 190 -9.68 15.27 -27.75
C ALA A 190 -10.64 16.05 -28.67
N ASP A 191 -11.70 15.40 -29.14
CA ASP A 191 -12.60 15.90 -30.19
C ASP A 191 -14.07 15.61 -29.89
N GLU A 192 -14.38 15.09 -28.70
CA GLU A 192 -15.73 14.73 -28.25
C GLU A 192 -16.44 13.67 -29.08
N LYS A 193 -15.73 12.97 -29.99
CA LYS A 193 -16.28 11.86 -30.79
C LYS A 193 -16.91 10.82 -29.87
N VAL A 194 -18.21 10.59 -30.02
CA VAL A 194 -18.96 9.63 -29.22
C VAL A 194 -18.53 8.21 -29.55
N LEU A 195 -18.32 7.41 -28.53
CA LEU A 195 -17.94 6.00 -28.62
C LEU A 195 -19.13 5.09 -28.34
N ASN A 196 -19.06 3.87 -28.83
CA ASN A 196 -20.07 2.85 -28.52
C ASN A 196 -19.88 2.41 -27.05
N LEU A 197 -20.92 2.65 -26.26
CA LEU A 197 -21.00 2.36 -24.84
C LEU A 197 -22.08 1.30 -24.60
N LYS A 198 -21.73 0.24 -23.87
CA LYS A 198 -22.69 -0.77 -23.40
C LYS A 198 -22.57 -0.90 -21.88
N GLN A 199 -23.69 -1.15 -21.23
CA GLN A 199 -23.72 -1.49 -19.81
C GLN A 199 -24.63 -2.70 -19.62
N ASP A 200 -24.07 -3.72 -18.93
CA ASP A 200 -24.79 -4.90 -18.48
C ASP A 200 -24.57 -5.05 -16.98
N GLY A 201 -25.60 -4.74 -16.20
CA GLY A 201 -25.50 -4.70 -14.73
C GLY A 201 -24.40 -3.74 -14.26
N GLN A 202 -23.39 -4.31 -13.63
CA GLN A 202 -22.22 -3.58 -13.09
C GLN A 202 -21.03 -3.58 -14.04
N SER A 203 -21.16 -4.15 -15.21
CA SER A 203 -20.11 -4.16 -16.26
C SER A 203 -20.40 -3.08 -17.27
N VAL A 204 -19.42 -2.22 -17.52
CA VAL A 204 -19.47 -1.16 -18.53
C VAL A 204 -18.39 -1.40 -19.54
N SER A 205 -18.75 -1.42 -20.83
CA SER A 205 -17.77 -1.57 -21.89
C SER A 205 -17.82 -0.41 -22.89
N VAL A 206 -16.64 -0.03 -23.38
CA VAL A 206 -16.44 1.05 -24.35
C VAL A 206 -15.62 0.50 -25.52
N ASN A 207 -16.14 0.62 -26.73
CA ASN A 207 -15.43 0.19 -27.93
C ASN A 207 -14.61 1.35 -28.53
N ILE A 208 -13.33 1.10 -28.78
CA ILE A 208 -12.40 2.04 -29.42
C ILE A 208 -12.38 1.77 -30.93
N PRO A 209 -12.89 2.66 -31.78
CA PRO A 209 -12.89 2.45 -33.23
C PRO A 209 -11.48 2.26 -33.83
N GLY A 210 -11.37 1.49 -34.92
CA GLY A 210 -10.09 1.15 -35.54
C GLY A 210 -9.32 2.34 -36.11
N ASP A 211 -10.04 3.40 -36.48
CA ASP A 211 -9.49 4.65 -37.04
C ASP A 211 -8.90 5.58 -35.97
N VAL A 212 -9.19 5.35 -34.67
CA VAL A 212 -8.67 6.16 -33.56
C VAL A 212 -7.18 5.88 -33.32
N LYS A 213 -6.38 6.94 -33.44
CA LYS A 213 -4.94 6.91 -33.22
C LYS A 213 -4.58 7.45 -31.82
N PRO A 214 -3.61 6.85 -31.13
CA PRO A 214 -3.09 7.44 -29.88
C PRO A 214 -2.43 8.79 -30.12
N ASP A 215 -2.64 9.75 -29.23
CA ASP A 215 -1.88 10.98 -29.13
C ASP A 215 -0.82 10.81 -28.02
N ARG A 216 0.46 10.94 -28.37
CA ARG A 216 1.58 10.70 -27.45
C ARG A 216 1.52 9.32 -26.76
N GLY A 217 1.10 8.31 -27.52
CA GLY A 217 1.01 6.92 -27.06
C GLY A 217 -0.23 6.58 -26.21
N MET A 218 -1.18 7.51 -26.05
CA MET A 218 -2.39 7.31 -25.25
C MET A 218 -3.64 7.73 -26.01
N ILE A 219 -4.74 6.97 -25.83
CA ILE A 219 -6.09 7.39 -26.22
C ILE A 219 -6.80 7.78 -24.90
N VAL A 220 -7.35 9.00 -24.84
CA VAL A 220 -8.04 9.48 -23.64
C VAL A 220 -9.54 9.48 -23.87
N VAL A 221 -10.24 8.66 -23.07
CA VAL A 221 -11.70 8.52 -23.12
C VAL A 221 -12.32 9.12 -21.88
N LYS A 222 -13.36 9.92 -22.05
CA LYS A 222 -14.24 10.40 -20.99
C LYS A 222 -15.45 9.49 -20.91
N LEU A 223 -15.68 8.87 -19.73
CA LEU A 223 -16.86 8.10 -19.42
C LEU A 223 -17.70 8.87 -18.39
N GLU A 224 -18.88 9.31 -18.78
CA GLU A 224 -19.80 10.12 -18.00
C GLU A 224 -20.92 9.26 -17.41
N PHE A 225 -21.24 9.48 -16.13
CA PHE A 225 -22.38 8.86 -15.45
C PHE A 225 -23.54 9.85 -15.30
N ALA A 226 -24.78 9.35 -15.31
CA ALA A 226 -25.98 10.17 -15.16
C ALA A 226 -26.18 10.78 -13.76
N GLY A 227 -25.40 10.32 -12.80
CA GLY A 227 -25.39 10.75 -11.41
C GLY A 227 -24.13 10.20 -10.73
N THR A 228 -24.13 10.14 -9.41
CA THR A 228 -23.04 9.51 -8.67
C THR A 228 -22.89 8.04 -9.05
N PHE A 229 -21.66 7.59 -9.14
CA PHE A 229 -21.35 6.17 -9.28
C PHE A 229 -20.49 5.69 -8.10
N ARG A 230 -20.42 4.40 -7.93
CA ARG A 230 -19.57 3.73 -6.93
C ARG A 230 -18.86 2.57 -7.60
N VAL A 231 -17.69 2.23 -7.09
CA VAL A 231 -16.97 1.02 -7.46
C VAL A 231 -17.18 -0.02 -6.37
N VAL A 232 -17.51 -1.24 -6.74
CA VAL A 232 -17.56 -2.37 -5.79
C VAL A 232 -16.13 -2.72 -5.42
N PRO A 233 -15.78 -2.76 -4.14
CA PRO A 233 -14.47 -3.18 -3.70
C PRO A 233 -14.15 -4.60 -4.14
N ASP A 234 -12.88 -4.89 -4.42
CA ASP A 234 -12.43 -6.23 -4.83
C ASP A 234 -12.64 -7.28 -3.73
N GLN A 235 -12.57 -6.84 -2.48
CA GLN A 235 -12.80 -7.67 -1.31
C GLN A 235 -13.89 -7.08 -0.42
N VAL A 236 -14.97 -7.84 -0.24
CA VAL A 236 -16.04 -7.52 0.70
C VAL A 236 -16.24 -8.71 1.64
N LEU A 237 -16.10 -8.47 2.93
CA LEU A 237 -16.23 -9.50 3.95
C LEU A 237 -17.70 -9.79 4.25
N GLU A 238 -18.04 -11.07 4.33
CA GLU A 238 -19.39 -11.55 4.68
C GLU A 238 -19.66 -11.49 6.19
N THR A 239 -18.61 -11.37 6.99
CA THR A 239 -18.69 -11.41 8.46
C THR A 239 -18.25 -10.08 9.05
N GLY A 240 -18.64 -9.83 10.30
CA GLY A 240 -18.20 -8.66 11.08
C GLY A 240 -16.85 -8.86 11.79
N GLU A 241 -16.10 -9.91 11.49
CA GLU A 241 -14.77 -10.12 12.02
C GLU A 241 -13.74 -9.51 11.08
N LEU A 242 -13.20 -8.38 11.46
CA LEU A 242 -12.22 -7.58 10.72
C LEU A 242 -10.85 -7.75 11.38
N SER A 243 -9.90 -8.30 10.65
CA SER A 243 -8.56 -8.57 11.16
C SER A 243 -7.50 -7.96 10.27
N ALA A 244 -6.28 -7.83 10.76
CA ALA A 244 -5.16 -7.35 9.96
C ALA A 244 -4.87 -8.23 8.72
N VAL A 245 -5.23 -9.51 8.77
CA VAL A 245 -5.02 -10.46 7.66
C VAL A 245 -5.95 -10.19 6.48
N ASN A 246 -7.20 -9.82 6.76
CA ASN A 246 -8.20 -9.53 5.73
C ASN A 246 -8.39 -8.03 5.46
N ALA A 247 -7.44 -7.20 5.88
CA ALA A 247 -7.44 -5.76 5.72
C ALA A 247 -6.62 -5.29 4.53
N ILE A 248 -6.96 -4.10 4.05
CA ILE A 248 -6.06 -3.26 3.26
C ILE A 248 -5.23 -2.45 4.27
N PRO A 249 -3.89 -2.64 4.36
CA PRO A 249 -3.08 -1.95 5.34
C PRO A 249 -2.90 -0.48 4.97
N VAL A 250 -2.94 0.40 5.97
CA VAL A 250 -2.58 1.82 5.88
C VAL A 250 -1.20 1.99 6.50
N TYR A 251 -0.26 2.51 5.72
CA TYR A 251 1.13 2.65 6.13
C TYR A 251 1.44 4.05 6.66
N ALA A 252 2.42 4.12 7.55
CA ALA A 252 2.93 5.38 8.05
C ALA A 252 3.47 6.27 6.91
N TYR A 253 3.28 7.54 7.10
CA TYR A 253 3.76 8.60 6.25
C TYR A 253 5.28 8.75 6.38
N SER A 254 6.04 8.36 5.37
CA SER A 254 7.51 8.44 5.38
C SER A 254 8.02 9.18 4.17
N SER A 255 8.98 10.07 4.42
CA SER A 255 9.51 11.00 3.43
C SER A 255 10.49 10.40 2.43
N MET A 256 11.13 9.28 2.71
CA MET A 256 12.29 8.86 1.92
C MET A 256 12.23 7.46 1.35
N ASP A 257 11.40 6.60 1.91
CA ASP A 257 11.51 5.17 1.68
C ASP A 257 10.26 4.52 1.10
N TYR A 258 9.53 5.25 0.28
CA TYR A 258 8.31 4.70 -0.28
C TYR A 258 8.54 3.41 -1.09
N TYR A 259 9.71 3.23 -1.64
CA TYR A 259 10.07 2.04 -2.42
C TYR A 259 10.41 0.80 -1.62
N SER A 260 10.83 0.96 -0.40
CA SER A 260 10.87 -0.17 0.47
C SER A 260 9.45 -0.34 1.00
N SER A 261 8.87 -1.48 0.77
CA SER A 261 7.58 -1.90 1.34
C SER A 261 7.58 -1.97 2.88
N PHE A 262 8.58 -1.36 3.50
CA PHE A 262 8.82 -1.39 4.94
C PHE A 262 8.37 -0.11 5.57
N ARG A 263 7.11 -0.10 5.96
CA ARG A 263 6.52 0.96 6.74
C ARG A 263 5.80 0.37 7.91
N SER A 264 5.81 1.09 9.01
CA SER A 264 4.91 0.78 10.09
C SER A 264 3.48 0.83 9.58
N THR A 265 2.72 -0.20 9.84
CA THR A 265 1.29 -0.21 9.60
C THR A 265 0.62 0.67 10.65
N VAL A 266 0.02 1.77 10.25
CA VAL A 266 -0.64 2.71 11.15
C VAL A 266 -2.15 2.56 11.15
N GLY A 267 -2.70 1.71 10.29
CA GLY A 267 -4.12 1.45 10.22
C GLY A 267 -4.47 0.31 9.30
N PHE A 268 -5.75 0.02 9.28
CA PHE A 268 -6.36 -1.03 8.47
C PHE A 268 -7.68 -0.53 7.92
N SER A 269 -8.01 -0.91 6.69
CA SER A 269 -9.25 -0.61 6.02
C SER A 269 -9.94 -1.90 5.58
N TRP A 270 -11.26 -1.96 5.75
CA TRP A 270 -12.09 -3.11 5.35
C TRP A 270 -13.36 -2.64 4.68
N HIS A 271 -13.88 -3.49 3.80
CA HIS A 271 -15.24 -3.42 3.32
C HIS A 271 -16.01 -4.66 3.78
N PHE A 272 -17.22 -4.49 4.29
CA PHE A 272 -18.03 -5.59 4.80
C PHE A 272 -19.49 -5.45 4.41
N LYS A 273 -20.19 -6.58 4.34
CA LYS A 273 -21.65 -6.59 4.07
C LYS A 273 -22.44 -6.19 5.32
N LYS A 274 -23.63 -5.69 5.07
CA LYS A 274 -24.54 -5.23 6.10
C LYS A 274 -24.86 -6.32 7.12
N LEU A 275 -24.51 -6.06 8.38
CA LEU A 275 -24.79 -6.91 9.54
C LEU A 275 -26.08 -6.53 10.29
N GLY A 276 -26.64 -5.36 9.98
CA GLY A 276 -27.83 -4.83 10.64
C GLY A 276 -27.99 -3.32 10.42
N LYS A 277 -28.87 -2.66 11.19
CA LYS A 277 -29.03 -1.20 11.15
C LYS A 277 -28.05 -0.48 12.10
N LYS A 278 -27.49 -1.19 13.03
CA LYS A 278 -26.63 -0.69 14.10
C LYS A 278 -25.62 -1.76 14.45
N ILE A 279 -24.41 -1.36 14.70
CA ILE A 279 -23.31 -2.23 15.14
C ILE A 279 -22.73 -1.71 16.44
N THR A 280 -22.13 -2.60 17.21
CA THR A 280 -21.32 -2.24 18.38
C THR A 280 -19.90 -2.76 18.15
N PRO A 281 -18.95 -1.90 17.79
CA PRO A 281 -17.59 -2.34 17.55
C PRO A 281 -16.91 -2.76 18.85
N THR A 282 -16.15 -3.86 18.80
CA THR A 282 -15.26 -4.30 19.87
C THR A 282 -13.84 -4.42 19.29
N ILE A 283 -12.90 -3.64 19.81
CA ILE A 283 -11.49 -3.73 19.43
C ILE A 283 -10.82 -4.77 20.30
N ILE A 284 -10.16 -5.74 19.65
CA ILE A 284 -9.36 -6.78 20.30
C ILE A 284 -7.90 -6.45 20.02
N TYR A 285 -7.11 -6.32 21.08
CA TYR A 285 -5.70 -5.92 20.98
C TYR A 285 -4.83 -6.63 22.02
N THR A 286 -3.53 -6.62 21.79
CA THR A 286 -2.52 -7.22 22.69
C THR A 286 -1.78 -6.14 23.48
N THR A 287 -0.96 -6.56 24.45
CA THR A 287 -0.09 -5.64 25.20
C THR A 287 0.83 -4.79 24.32
N GLY A 288 1.17 -5.28 23.12
CA GLY A 288 1.98 -4.54 22.15
C GLY A 288 1.33 -3.27 21.60
N ASP A 289 0.00 -3.20 21.65
CA ASP A 289 -0.76 -2.03 21.17
C ASP A 289 -1.36 -1.21 22.32
N GLN A 290 -1.12 -1.62 23.57
CA GLN A 290 -1.65 -0.94 24.74
C GLN A 290 -1.13 0.52 24.83
N GLY A 291 -2.01 1.45 25.17
CA GLY A 291 -1.70 2.88 25.28
C GLY A 291 -1.81 3.66 23.96
N LYS A 292 -1.93 3.00 22.81
CA LYS A 292 -2.11 3.68 21.54
C LYS A 292 -3.50 4.30 21.45
N GLU A 293 -3.58 5.49 20.87
CA GLU A 293 -4.84 6.15 20.57
C GLU A 293 -5.25 5.84 19.12
N LEU A 294 -6.46 5.31 18.96
CA LEU A 294 -7.00 4.89 17.68
C LEU A 294 -8.24 5.69 17.30
N ARG A 295 -8.40 5.89 16.01
CA ARG A 295 -9.57 6.43 15.35
C ARG A 295 -10.26 5.32 14.55
N LEU A 296 -11.46 4.94 14.94
CA LEU A 296 -12.32 4.03 14.20
C LEU A 296 -13.36 4.84 13.43
N VAL A 297 -13.40 4.66 12.12
CA VAL A 297 -14.37 5.30 11.23
C VAL A 297 -15.20 4.24 10.53
N VAL A 298 -16.50 4.24 10.72
CA VAL A 298 -17.43 3.34 10.01
C VAL A 298 -18.46 4.19 9.27
N ASP A 299 -18.54 4.03 7.96
CA ASP A 299 -19.43 4.84 7.10
C ASP A 299 -19.31 6.35 7.34
N GLY A 300 -18.08 6.83 7.50
CA GLY A 300 -17.79 8.24 7.78
C GLY A 300 -18.11 8.72 9.20
N LYS A 301 -18.57 7.86 10.11
CA LYS A 301 -18.76 8.16 11.53
C LYS A 301 -17.57 7.73 12.34
N GLU A 302 -17.10 8.60 13.19
CA GLU A 302 -15.85 8.44 13.92
C GLU A 302 -16.05 8.17 15.41
N GLN A 303 -15.18 7.33 15.97
CA GLN A 303 -14.93 7.21 17.40
C GLN A 303 -13.42 7.17 17.65
N VAL A 304 -12.96 8.01 18.58
CA VAL A 304 -11.56 7.99 19.04
C VAL A 304 -11.51 7.28 20.39
N THR A 305 -10.53 6.42 20.59
CA THR A 305 -10.33 5.67 21.84
C THR A 305 -8.87 5.38 22.06
N THR A 306 -8.48 5.34 23.36
CA THR A 306 -7.16 4.86 23.75
C THR A 306 -7.26 3.39 24.13
N LEU A 307 -6.33 2.56 23.66
CA LEU A 307 -6.28 1.14 23.96
C LEU A 307 -5.84 0.91 25.42
N THR A 308 -6.74 1.16 26.35
CA THR A 308 -6.53 0.96 27.78
C THR A 308 -7.68 0.18 28.40
N GLY A 309 -7.36 -0.83 29.20
CA GLY A 309 -8.40 -1.63 29.85
C GLY A 309 -9.17 -2.56 28.90
N GLY A 310 -10.40 -2.85 29.24
CA GLY A 310 -11.24 -3.83 28.58
C GLY A 310 -11.26 -5.17 29.32
N GLU A 311 -12.07 -6.11 28.84
CA GLU A 311 -12.10 -7.47 29.35
C GLU A 311 -10.79 -8.19 28.98
N VAL A 312 -10.13 -8.81 29.96
CA VAL A 312 -8.86 -9.51 29.76
C VAL A 312 -9.10 -10.99 29.54
N GLN A 313 -8.63 -11.51 28.43
CA GLN A 313 -8.58 -12.94 28.16
C GLN A 313 -7.13 -13.39 28.15
N GLN A 314 -6.78 -14.33 29.03
CA GLN A 314 -5.47 -14.97 29.01
C GLN A 314 -5.52 -16.14 28.01
N LEU A 315 -4.70 -16.07 26.98
CA LEU A 315 -4.49 -17.17 26.05
C LEU A 315 -3.25 -17.94 26.45
N ASN A 316 -3.45 -19.18 26.83
CA ASN A 316 -2.37 -20.15 27.06
C ASN A 316 -2.46 -21.21 25.96
N ASN A 317 -1.37 -21.39 25.25
CA ASN A 317 -1.31 -22.37 24.17
C ASN A 317 -0.23 -23.40 24.48
N HIS A 318 -0.67 -24.65 24.66
CA HIS A 318 0.19 -25.82 24.70
C HIS A 318 -0.35 -26.78 23.63
N PRO A 319 0.12 -26.66 22.38
CA PRO A 319 -0.43 -27.45 21.27
C PRO A 319 -0.18 -28.93 21.51
N GLU A 320 -1.28 -29.70 21.57
CA GLU A 320 -1.25 -31.15 21.67
C GLU A 320 -1.60 -31.78 20.32
N GLY A 321 -1.12 -33.00 20.09
CA GLY A 321 -1.39 -33.72 18.86
C GLY A 321 -0.67 -33.18 17.63
N ILE A 322 0.36 -32.36 17.82
CA ILE A 322 1.18 -31.80 16.74
C ILE A 322 2.57 -32.44 16.79
N THR A 323 2.96 -33.00 15.67
CA THR A 323 4.31 -33.54 15.45
C THR A 323 5.09 -32.59 14.56
N TRP A 324 6.00 -31.83 15.14
CA TRP A 324 6.88 -30.90 14.40
C TRP A 324 7.95 -31.70 13.66
N GLY A 325 8.03 -31.51 12.36
CA GLY A 325 9.03 -32.12 11.49
C GLY A 325 10.31 -31.30 11.39
N LYS A 326 11.09 -31.58 10.35
CA LYS A 326 12.29 -30.80 10.04
C LYS A 326 11.94 -29.40 9.60
N VAL A 327 12.82 -28.45 9.97
CA VAL A 327 12.77 -27.07 9.48
C VAL A 327 13.75 -26.93 8.34
N TYR A 328 13.34 -26.23 7.30
CA TYR A 328 14.16 -25.94 6.12
C TYR A 328 14.30 -24.43 5.96
N ILE A 329 15.42 -24.03 5.39
CA ILE A 329 15.70 -22.63 5.08
C ILE A 329 16.19 -22.52 3.65
N HIS A 330 15.70 -21.52 2.92
CA HIS A 330 16.16 -21.19 1.57
C HIS A 330 17.34 -20.22 1.63
N GLU A 331 18.19 -20.22 0.62
CA GLU A 331 19.23 -19.21 0.45
C GLU A 331 18.65 -17.81 0.28
N PRO A 332 19.34 -16.75 0.77
CA PRO A 332 18.89 -15.38 0.59
C PRO A 332 18.73 -15.01 -0.89
N GLN A 333 17.62 -14.41 -1.24
CA GLN A 333 17.31 -13.95 -2.59
C GLN A 333 17.11 -12.44 -2.61
N ALA A 334 17.56 -11.78 -3.69
CA ALA A 334 17.28 -10.38 -3.91
C ALA A 334 15.77 -10.17 -3.99
N ASP A 335 15.23 -9.31 -3.15
CA ASP A 335 13.80 -9.10 -3.05
C ASP A 335 13.49 -7.68 -2.57
N ARG A 336 12.54 -7.03 -3.23
CA ARG A 336 12.04 -5.72 -2.82
C ARG A 336 10.91 -5.81 -1.79
N PHE A 337 10.52 -7.00 -1.37
CA PHE A 337 9.41 -7.23 -0.45
C PHE A 337 8.18 -6.37 -0.79
N ASN A 338 7.49 -6.74 -1.82
CA ASN A 338 6.30 -6.02 -2.30
C ASN A 338 4.98 -6.46 -1.64
N GLY A 339 5.05 -7.15 -0.50
CA GLY A 339 3.88 -7.67 0.19
C GLY A 339 3.26 -8.92 -0.44
N ASN A 340 3.88 -9.48 -1.46
CA ASN A 340 3.39 -10.68 -2.12
C ASN A 340 4.29 -11.89 -1.80
N ILE A 341 3.71 -12.96 -1.24
CA ILE A 341 4.37 -14.27 -1.15
C ILE A 341 4.21 -14.97 -2.50
N GLY A 342 4.79 -14.42 -3.56
CA GLY A 342 4.75 -15.07 -4.86
C GLY A 342 5.23 -16.53 -4.76
N GLY A 343 4.45 -17.47 -5.29
CA GLY A 343 4.86 -18.87 -5.43
C GLY A 343 4.69 -19.78 -4.21
N ILE A 344 4.11 -19.34 -3.08
CA ILE A 344 3.94 -20.20 -1.90
C ILE A 344 2.57 -20.91 -1.85
N LYS A 345 1.77 -20.82 -2.87
CA LYS A 345 0.47 -21.52 -2.96
C LYS A 345 0.60 -23.04 -3.18
N GLU A 346 1.76 -23.51 -3.61
CA GLU A 346 2.02 -24.91 -3.93
C GLU A 346 2.93 -25.56 -2.87
N GLU A 347 2.90 -26.88 -2.80
CA GLU A 347 3.78 -27.63 -1.91
C GLU A 347 5.24 -27.36 -2.28
N ILE A 348 6.04 -26.92 -1.30
CA ILE A 348 7.45 -26.60 -1.52
C ILE A 348 8.27 -27.89 -1.65
N ASN A 349 8.96 -28.03 -2.77
CA ASN A 349 9.94 -29.10 -2.96
C ASN A 349 11.25 -28.74 -2.25
N VAL A 350 11.49 -29.31 -1.09
CA VAL A 350 12.69 -29.09 -0.27
C VAL A 350 13.98 -29.66 -0.88
N ASN A 351 13.88 -30.45 -1.95
CA ASN A 351 15.03 -30.95 -2.69
C ASN A 351 15.39 -30.04 -3.89
N ALA A 352 14.62 -28.99 -4.12
CA ALA A 352 14.96 -27.97 -5.12
C ALA A 352 16.19 -27.17 -4.69
N GLU A 353 16.87 -26.60 -5.67
CA GLU A 353 18.05 -25.74 -5.46
C GLU A 353 17.74 -24.60 -4.47
N GLY A 354 18.69 -24.29 -3.61
CA GLY A 354 18.58 -23.22 -2.59
C GLY A 354 17.99 -23.66 -1.25
N TRP A 355 17.29 -24.79 -1.18
CA TRP A 355 16.76 -25.30 0.07
C TRP A 355 17.76 -26.21 0.80
N ARG A 356 17.82 -26.06 2.13
CA ARG A 356 18.60 -26.95 3.01
C ARG A 356 17.90 -27.14 4.34
N SER A 357 18.19 -28.26 5.01
CA SER A 357 17.77 -28.47 6.40
C SER A 357 18.41 -27.40 7.30
N TRP A 358 17.61 -26.89 8.25
CA TRP A 358 18.10 -25.95 9.25
C TRP A 358 18.27 -26.63 10.60
N ASP A 359 19.38 -27.36 10.73
CA ASP A 359 19.63 -28.21 11.88
C ASP A 359 19.91 -27.46 13.19
N ASP A 360 20.28 -26.16 13.09
CA ASP A 360 20.50 -25.27 14.23
C ASP A 360 19.20 -24.71 14.83
N PHE A 361 18.08 -24.81 14.10
CA PHE A 361 16.81 -24.30 14.59
C PHE A 361 16.38 -24.98 15.90
N ARG A 362 15.95 -24.18 16.88
CA ARG A 362 15.34 -24.63 18.12
C ARG A 362 14.16 -23.73 18.45
N ALA A 363 12.99 -24.32 18.67
CA ALA A 363 11.81 -23.58 19.08
C ALA A 363 12.05 -22.79 20.37
N GLY A 364 11.61 -21.54 20.39
CA GLY A 364 11.78 -20.62 21.50
C GLY A 364 13.18 -19.96 21.60
N LYS A 365 14.12 -20.32 20.72
CA LYS A 365 15.46 -19.71 20.66
C LYS A 365 15.56 -18.76 19.47
N ALA A 366 15.98 -17.53 19.73
CA ALA A 366 16.29 -16.57 18.68
C ALA A 366 17.58 -16.97 17.95
N LEU A 367 17.53 -16.93 16.63
CA LEU A 367 18.67 -17.23 15.75
C LEU A 367 18.86 -16.06 14.78
N ASN A 368 20.13 -15.69 14.58
CA ASN A 368 20.50 -14.70 13.59
C ASN A 368 20.86 -15.40 12.27
N VAL A 369 20.27 -14.92 11.20
CA VAL A 369 20.51 -15.42 9.85
C VAL A 369 21.24 -14.37 9.06
N PRO A 370 22.50 -14.63 8.66
CA PRO A 370 23.26 -13.71 7.82
C PRO A 370 22.56 -13.45 6.49
N MET A 371 22.39 -12.18 6.15
CA MET A 371 21.72 -11.78 4.93
C MET A 371 22.04 -10.32 4.59
N ARG A 372 22.28 -10.04 3.31
CA ARG A 372 22.52 -8.67 2.83
C ARG A 372 21.22 -7.85 2.85
N GLU A 373 21.39 -6.55 2.78
CA GLU A 373 20.25 -5.63 2.59
C GLU A 373 19.44 -5.96 1.31
N LYS A 374 18.14 -5.70 1.37
CA LYS A 374 17.21 -5.92 0.24
C LYS A 374 17.20 -7.38 -0.25
N GLN A 375 17.37 -8.29 0.69
CA GLN A 375 17.19 -9.71 0.46
C GLN A 375 16.08 -10.27 1.35
N SER A 376 15.51 -11.37 0.92
CA SER A 376 14.57 -12.18 1.70
C SER A 376 15.00 -13.62 1.75
N ILE A 377 14.66 -14.30 2.85
CA ILE A 377 14.77 -15.76 2.97
C ILE A 377 13.40 -16.34 3.29
N HIS A 378 13.25 -17.63 3.00
CA HIS A 378 12.08 -18.41 3.40
C HIS A 378 12.49 -19.47 4.42
N VAL A 379 11.74 -19.56 5.50
CA VAL A 379 11.82 -20.64 6.49
C VAL A 379 10.57 -21.48 6.38
N LEU A 380 10.74 -22.78 6.21
CA LEU A 380 9.65 -23.74 6.04
C LEU A 380 9.60 -24.69 7.23
N HIS A 381 8.46 -24.72 7.92
CA HIS A 381 8.13 -25.70 8.93
C HIS A 381 7.12 -26.70 8.36
N LYS A 382 7.48 -27.99 8.32
CA LYS A 382 6.57 -29.08 8.00
C LYS A 382 6.18 -29.79 9.29
N PHE A 383 4.90 -30.05 9.50
CA PHE A 383 4.41 -30.70 10.69
C PHE A 383 3.05 -31.38 10.44
N THR A 384 2.65 -32.27 11.31
CA THR A 384 1.36 -32.93 11.24
C THR A 384 0.50 -32.60 12.44
N SER A 385 -0.82 -32.53 12.25
CA SER A 385 -1.81 -32.41 13.33
C SER A 385 -2.72 -33.63 13.33
N ASP A 386 -2.99 -34.21 14.49
CA ASP A 386 -3.87 -35.34 14.64
C ASP A 386 -5.36 -35.01 14.42
N ARG A 387 -5.68 -33.70 14.50
CA ARG A 387 -7.02 -33.15 14.32
C ARG A 387 -6.97 -31.75 13.71
N GLU A 388 -8.11 -31.28 13.24
CA GLU A 388 -8.33 -29.89 12.94
C GLU A 388 -8.38 -29.09 14.24
N GLN A 389 -7.56 -28.02 14.35
CA GLN A 389 -7.47 -27.23 15.58
C GLN A 389 -6.83 -25.85 15.33
N ASP A 390 -7.19 -24.90 16.20
CA ASP A 390 -6.53 -23.60 16.26
C ASP A 390 -5.36 -23.63 17.25
N VAL A 391 -4.22 -23.10 16.85
CA VAL A 391 -3.04 -22.98 17.71
C VAL A 391 -2.44 -21.58 17.62
N LEU A 392 -1.86 -21.14 18.72
CA LEU A 392 -1.09 -19.88 18.74
C LEU A 392 0.40 -20.18 18.56
N VAL A 393 1.04 -19.34 17.75
CA VAL A 393 2.49 -19.37 17.54
C VAL A 393 3.03 -17.97 17.72
N GLU A 394 4.09 -17.83 18.51
CA GLU A 394 4.84 -16.59 18.64
C GLU A 394 6.00 -16.59 17.66
N LEU A 395 6.09 -15.54 16.85
CA LEU A 395 7.20 -15.28 15.95
C LEU A 395 7.97 -14.05 16.42
N GLY A 396 9.26 -14.19 16.65
CA GLY A 396 10.17 -13.07 16.90
C GLY A 396 10.92 -12.74 15.62
N VAL A 397 10.69 -11.54 15.10
CA VAL A 397 11.26 -11.10 13.84
C VAL A 397 11.80 -9.67 13.95
N ALA A 398 12.78 -9.36 13.10
CA ALA A 398 13.22 -8.00 12.82
C ALA A 398 12.95 -7.70 11.34
N ASP A 399 12.73 -6.44 11.02
CA ASP A 399 12.34 -5.97 9.68
C ASP A 399 11.01 -6.59 9.19
N GLY A 400 10.91 -6.93 7.90
CA GLY A 400 9.68 -7.42 7.31
C GLY A 400 9.44 -8.91 7.49
N VAL A 401 8.20 -9.29 7.75
CA VAL A 401 7.77 -10.69 7.84
C VAL A 401 6.47 -10.93 7.10
N GLN A 402 6.41 -12.07 6.44
CA GLN A 402 5.18 -12.60 5.85
C GLN A 402 5.06 -14.07 6.18
N VAL A 403 3.86 -14.51 6.54
CA VAL A 403 3.60 -15.89 6.96
C VAL A 403 2.45 -16.46 6.15
N ALA A 404 2.63 -17.66 5.62
CA ALA A 404 1.58 -18.42 4.97
C ALA A 404 1.46 -19.82 5.59
N LEU A 405 0.22 -20.23 5.87
CA LEU A 405 -0.12 -21.59 6.29
C LEU A 405 -0.85 -22.30 5.14
N ASN A 406 -0.34 -23.44 4.69
CA ASN A 406 -0.92 -24.22 3.61
C ASN A 406 -1.22 -23.39 2.34
N GLY A 407 -0.40 -22.37 2.06
CA GLY A 407 -0.56 -21.45 0.94
C GLY A 407 -1.47 -20.24 1.19
N GLU A 408 -2.15 -20.17 2.32
CA GLU A 408 -2.97 -19.02 2.70
C GLU A 408 -2.17 -18.02 3.54
N ASN A 409 -2.29 -16.73 3.22
CA ASN A 409 -1.60 -15.68 3.96
C ASN A 409 -2.20 -15.50 5.35
N VAL A 410 -1.37 -15.61 6.39
CA VAL A 410 -1.77 -15.49 7.81
C VAL A 410 -1.29 -14.17 8.42
N LEU A 411 -0.14 -13.69 8.00
CA LEU A 411 0.46 -12.47 8.53
C LEU A 411 1.27 -11.76 7.46
N LEU A 412 1.12 -10.44 7.40
CA LEU A 412 2.03 -9.55 6.69
C LEU A 412 2.36 -8.37 7.61
N ARG A 413 3.65 -8.15 7.89
CA ARG A 413 4.15 -7.01 8.63
C ARG A 413 5.34 -6.39 7.94
N THR A 414 5.32 -5.08 7.88
CA THR A 414 6.41 -4.28 7.39
C THR A 414 6.94 -3.43 8.53
N TYR A 415 8.14 -3.74 9.00
CA TYR A 415 8.79 -3.00 10.09
C TYR A 415 9.83 -2.04 9.54
N VAL A 416 10.09 -0.99 10.29
CA VAL A 416 11.19 -0.07 9.98
C VAL A 416 12.50 -0.69 10.47
N GLY A 417 13.50 -0.75 9.59
CA GLY A 417 14.80 -1.33 9.90
C GLY A 417 15.51 -0.66 11.08
N GLY A 418 16.38 -1.41 11.75
CA GLY A 418 17.13 -0.96 12.92
C GLY A 418 16.36 -1.03 14.23
N ILE A 419 15.17 -1.56 14.26
CA ILE A 419 14.35 -1.73 15.45
C ILE A 419 14.65 -3.07 16.12
N PRO A 420 14.64 -3.13 17.47
CA PRO A 420 14.75 -4.38 18.18
C PRO A 420 13.69 -5.39 17.73
N ARG A 421 14.06 -6.67 17.77
CA ARG A 421 13.14 -7.75 17.46
C ARG A 421 11.81 -7.60 18.19
N THR A 422 10.71 -7.71 17.47
CA THR A 422 9.36 -7.79 18.02
C THR A 422 8.83 -9.20 17.93
N ASN A 423 7.96 -9.54 18.87
CA ASN A 423 7.27 -10.81 18.89
C ASN A 423 5.82 -10.58 18.43
N GLU A 424 5.43 -11.31 17.37
CA GLU A 424 4.07 -11.38 16.89
C GLU A 424 3.45 -12.71 17.33
N VAL A 425 2.25 -12.68 17.87
CA VAL A 425 1.48 -13.90 18.15
C VAL A 425 0.41 -14.05 17.09
N ILE A 426 0.47 -15.15 16.37
CA ILE A 426 -0.47 -15.47 15.30
C ILE A 426 -1.29 -16.70 15.64
N LYS A 427 -2.54 -16.72 15.19
CA LYS A 427 -3.42 -17.90 15.27
C LYS A 427 -3.34 -18.65 13.95
N LEU A 428 -3.00 -19.92 14.02
CA LEU A 428 -2.95 -20.84 12.89
C LEU A 428 -4.13 -21.79 12.97
N HIS A 429 -4.90 -21.91 11.90
CA HIS A 429 -5.96 -22.91 11.77
C HIS A 429 -5.40 -24.14 11.05
N LEU A 430 -5.08 -25.18 11.82
CA LEU A 430 -4.45 -26.40 11.31
C LEU A 430 -5.49 -27.36 10.77
N LYS A 431 -5.25 -27.91 9.58
CA LYS A 431 -6.01 -29.07 9.09
C LYS A 431 -5.48 -30.37 9.74
N LYS A 432 -6.33 -31.39 9.82
CA LYS A 432 -5.88 -32.72 10.18
C LYS A 432 -4.93 -33.28 9.11
N GLY A 433 -3.83 -33.89 9.54
CA GLY A 433 -2.76 -34.37 8.66
C GLY A 433 -1.65 -33.35 8.45
N ASP A 434 -1.06 -33.36 7.26
CA ASP A 434 0.11 -32.56 6.93
C ASP A 434 -0.22 -31.06 6.83
N ASN A 435 0.62 -30.25 7.46
CA ASN A 435 0.58 -28.79 7.40
C ASN A 435 1.96 -28.24 7.04
N GLN A 436 1.94 -27.10 6.38
CA GLN A 436 3.13 -26.38 5.93
C GLN A 436 3.01 -24.91 6.32
N LEU A 437 3.93 -24.45 7.17
CA LEU A 437 4.05 -23.03 7.54
C LEU A 437 5.30 -22.45 6.90
N VAL A 438 5.13 -21.44 6.07
CA VAL A 438 6.22 -20.71 5.44
C VAL A 438 6.32 -19.32 6.06
N VAL A 439 7.53 -18.97 6.50
CA VAL A 439 7.85 -17.65 7.02
C VAL A 439 8.87 -17.00 6.09
N LYS A 440 8.48 -15.93 5.41
CA LYS A 440 9.39 -15.10 4.63
C LYS A 440 9.89 -13.98 5.52
N LEU A 441 11.19 -13.88 5.66
CA LEU A 441 11.87 -12.80 6.39
C LEU A 441 12.58 -11.91 5.39
N HIS A 442 12.52 -10.61 5.62
CA HIS A 442 13.22 -9.65 4.79
C HIS A 442 14.17 -8.79 5.62
N ASN A 443 15.36 -8.54 5.07
CA ASN A 443 16.34 -7.63 5.63
C ASN A 443 16.37 -6.32 4.83
N ARG A 444 15.95 -5.25 5.46
CA ARG A 444 16.00 -3.91 4.87
C ARG A 444 17.37 -3.26 5.04
N TYR A 445 17.93 -3.36 6.24
CA TYR A 445 19.22 -2.77 6.60
C TYR A 445 19.99 -3.73 7.49
N GLY A 446 21.28 -3.77 7.32
CA GLY A 446 22.17 -4.56 8.14
C GLY A 446 22.63 -5.84 7.45
N THR A 447 23.28 -6.71 8.21
CA THR A 447 23.99 -7.89 7.72
C THR A 447 23.33 -9.21 8.13
N GLU A 448 22.23 -9.15 8.86
CA GLU A 448 21.51 -10.32 9.36
C GLU A 448 20.05 -9.99 9.74
N VAL A 449 19.21 -11.01 9.81
CA VAL A 449 17.88 -10.94 10.42
C VAL A 449 17.77 -11.90 11.58
N THR A 450 16.96 -11.54 12.57
CA THR A 450 16.67 -12.42 13.70
C THR A 450 15.36 -13.16 13.45
N TYR A 451 15.36 -14.45 13.73
CA TYR A 451 14.17 -15.30 13.69
C TYR A 451 14.00 -16.09 14.99
N LEU A 452 12.77 -16.12 15.48
CA LEU A 452 12.34 -16.98 16.59
C LEU A 452 10.95 -17.52 16.26
N MET A 453 10.72 -18.78 16.55
CA MET A 453 9.39 -19.37 16.58
C MET A 453 9.21 -20.08 17.92
N ASN A 454 8.12 -19.77 18.62
CA ASN A 454 7.77 -20.38 19.88
C ASN A 454 6.32 -20.89 19.84
N THR A 455 6.10 -22.11 20.23
CA THR A 455 4.78 -22.75 20.28
C THR A 455 4.15 -22.75 21.68
N ASN A 456 4.92 -22.45 22.71
CA ASN A 456 4.43 -22.26 24.07
C ASN A 456 4.13 -20.77 24.31
N VAL A 457 2.90 -20.37 23.94
CA VAL A 457 2.50 -18.97 23.95
C VAL A 457 1.65 -18.67 25.18
N LYS A 458 2.01 -17.56 25.89
CA LYS A 458 1.16 -16.94 26.90
C LYS A 458 0.94 -15.49 26.51
N GLN A 459 -0.29 -15.10 26.27
CA GLN A 459 -0.62 -13.75 25.86
C GLN A 459 -1.90 -13.25 26.52
N ALA A 460 -1.89 -12.01 26.98
CA ALA A 460 -3.10 -11.29 27.35
C ALA A 460 -3.68 -10.58 26.13
N MET A 461 -4.94 -10.83 25.85
CA MET A 461 -5.74 -10.08 24.88
C MET A 461 -6.77 -9.26 25.62
N TYR A 462 -7.01 -8.06 25.15
CA TYR A 462 -7.94 -7.09 25.70
C TYR A 462 -9.09 -6.88 24.71
N ARG A 463 -10.33 -6.91 25.22
CA ARG A 463 -11.54 -6.66 24.43
C ARG A 463 -12.15 -5.34 24.86
N LEU A 464 -11.98 -4.30 24.07
CA LEU A 464 -12.49 -2.95 24.32
C LEU A 464 -13.75 -2.69 23.53
N ARG A 465 -14.92 -2.72 24.18
CA ARG A 465 -16.20 -2.46 23.55
C ARG A 465 -16.42 -0.96 23.41
N LEU A 466 -16.75 -0.52 22.19
CA LEU A 466 -17.02 0.89 21.87
C LEU A 466 -18.52 1.21 21.90
N LYS A 467 -18.84 2.48 21.68
CA LYS A 467 -20.24 2.91 21.60
C LYS A 467 -20.88 2.39 20.32
N PRO A 468 -22.19 2.07 20.35
CA PRO A 468 -22.91 1.64 19.17
C PRO A 468 -22.93 2.70 18.06
N MET A 469 -22.80 2.27 16.80
CA MET A 469 -22.82 3.10 15.59
C MET A 469 -23.96 2.69 14.67
N LYS A 470 -24.67 3.66 14.07
CA LYS A 470 -25.64 3.39 13.01
C LYS A 470 -24.91 3.21 11.68
N LEU A 471 -25.27 2.19 10.95
CA LEU A 471 -24.87 2.02 9.56
C LEU A 471 -25.78 2.85 8.63
N TYR A 472 -25.27 3.22 7.46
CA TYR A 472 -26.12 3.81 6.41
C TYR A 472 -27.00 2.71 5.76
N SER A 473 -27.89 3.08 4.82
CA SER A 473 -28.85 2.14 4.24
C SER A 473 -28.31 1.25 3.11
N GLY A 474 -27.01 1.34 2.79
CA GLY A 474 -26.38 0.54 1.75
C GLY A 474 -26.19 -0.94 2.13
N GLU A 475 -25.64 -1.74 1.21
CA GLU A 475 -25.32 -3.15 1.42
C GLU A 475 -23.85 -3.39 1.77
N ILE A 476 -22.96 -2.51 1.33
CA ILE A 476 -21.53 -2.56 1.57
C ILE A 476 -21.12 -1.38 2.43
N HIS A 477 -20.39 -1.62 3.48
CA HIS A 477 -19.96 -0.65 4.48
C HIS A 477 -18.45 -0.57 4.54
N ASP A 478 -17.95 0.62 4.88
CA ASP A 478 -16.52 0.89 5.05
C ASP A 478 -16.17 0.93 6.54
N CYS A 479 -15.07 0.30 6.92
CA CYS A 479 -14.50 0.39 8.26
C CYS A 479 -13.01 0.70 8.14
N ASN A 480 -12.57 1.79 8.78
CA ASN A 480 -11.17 2.19 8.85
C ASN A 480 -10.77 2.32 10.32
N LEU A 481 -9.68 1.68 10.68
CA LEU A 481 -9.07 1.77 12.01
C LEU A 481 -7.66 2.30 11.84
N GLU A 482 -7.34 3.46 12.40
CA GLU A 482 -6.06 4.12 12.24
C GLU A 482 -5.55 4.64 13.59
N MET A 483 -4.24 4.76 13.74
CA MET A 483 -3.66 5.52 14.85
C MET A 483 -4.08 6.98 14.71
N ALA A 484 -4.65 7.54 15.77
CA ALA A 484 -5.10 8.95 15.78
C ALA A 484 -3.93 9.92 15.59
N HIS A 485 -2.78 9.56 16.12
CA HIS A 485 -1.51 10.27 15.95
C HIS A 485 -0.45 9.24 15.55
N PRO A 486 -0.19 9.05 14.24
CA PRO A 486 0.91 8.21 13.80
C PRO A 486 2.20 8.67 14.48
N ALA A 487 2.93 7.74 15.08
CA ALA A 487 4.10 8.08 15.86
C ALA A 487 5.15 8.82 15.04
N ASN A 488 5.70 9.84 15.63
CA ASN A 488 6.67 10.73 15.02
C ASN A 488 8.11 10.25 15.24
N ASN A 489 8.31 9.03 15.64
CA ASN A 489 9.64 8.47 15.81
C ASN A 489 9.70 7.02 15.30
N ASN A 490 10.86 6.66 14.78
CA ASN A 490 11.14 5.35 14.20
C ASN A 490 11.07 4.18 15.22
N SER A 491 10.78 4.43 16.49
CA SER A 491 10.68 3.41 17.53
C SER A 491 9.29 2.83 17.69
N ASP A 492 8.26 3.47 17.13
CA ASP A 492 6.91 2.93 17.16
C ASP A 492 6.66 2.05 15.96
N MET A 493 6.41 0.79 16.24
CA MET A 493 6.21 -0.27 15.24
C MET A 493 4.84 -0.22 14.56
N GLY A 494 4.03 0.79 14.83
CA GLY A 494 2.65 0.85 14.35
C GLY A 494 1.74 -0.17 15.04
N LEU A 495 0.63 -0.48 14.39
CA LEU A 495 -0.36 -1.45 14.86
C LEU A 495 0.11 -2.88 14.58
N ARG A 496 -0.10 -3.76 15.54
CA ARG A 496 0.36 -5.15 15.47
C ARG A 496 -0.79 -6.13 15.21
N ASP A 497 -1.29 -6.76 16.24
CA ASP A 497 -2.37 -7.76 16.10
C ASP A 497 -3.68 -7.17 16.63
N ILE A 498 -4.34 -6.40 15.77
CA ILE A 498 -5.63 -5.77 16.06
C ILE A 498 -6.72 -6.41 15.23
N ARG A 499 -7.86 -6.64 15.89
CA ARG A 499 -9.11 -7.09 15.28
C ARG A 499 -10.24 -6.19 15.70
N VAL A 500 -11.23 -6.07 14.85
CA VAL A 500 -12.48 -5.39 15.15
C VAL A 500 -13.62 -6.36 14.92
N GLU A 501 -14.37 -6.66 15.96
CA GLU A 501 -15.64 -7.41 15.85
C GLU A 501 -16.79 -6.41 15.80
N LEU A 502 -17.67 -6.58 14.84
CA LEU A 502 -18.86 -5.76 14.63
C LEU A 502 -20.12 -6.58 14.96
N GLU A 503 -20.65 -6.41 16.16
CA GLU A 503 -21.87 -7.07 16.64
C GLU A 503 -23.14 -6.24 16.40
#